data_c5fcbf705e1e0c0437f7b126336fea33
#
_entry.id   c5fcbf705e1e0c0437f7b126336fea33
#
_cell.length_a   1.000
_cell.length_b   1.000
_cell.length_c   1.000
_cell.angle_alpha   90.00
_cell.angle_beta   90.00
_cell.angle_gamma   90.00
#
_symmetry.space_group_name_H-M   'P 1'
#
loop_
_entity.id
_entity.type
_entity.pdbx_description
1 polymer ?
#
loop_
_entity_poly.entity_id
_entity_poly.type
_entity_poly.pdbx_seq_one_letter_code
_entity_poly.pdbx_strand_id
1 'polypeptide(L)'
;MLQEGQLCRYVAIGQEQAALQRLLLANLSVATPWPLCENTLVKSYLPLAIVLVLATAYGFVWRRKQGAIRSKKAIPGHRLDAATLGEPLGARATMVQFSSAFCTPCRATHSLLSQMVQSMDDVKHIHIDAESHLELVRELDIRSTPTTLFINKDGIEVGRAAGTPKREQVLEALAAIA
;
A
#
# COMPACT_ATOMS: atom_id res chain seq x y z
N MET A 1 38.78 -75.41 2.02
CA MET A 1 37.75 -75.40 3.05
C MET A 1 37.72 -74.08 3.79
N LEU A 2 37.50 -72.98 3.09
CA LEU A 2 37.39 -71.64 3.73
C LEU A 2 36.31 -70.76 3.07
N GLN A 3 35.35 -71.34 2.33
CA GLN A 3 34.40 -70.54 1.56
C GLN A 3 32.95 -70.62 2.08
N GLU A 4 32.63 -71.55 2.96
CA GLU A 4 31.28 -71.71 3.48
C GLU A 4 30.99 -70.79 4.70
N GLY A 5 31.99 -70.41 5.44
CA GLY A 5 31.81 -69.52 6.62
C GLY A 5 31.56 -68.04 6.28
N GLN A 6 31.94 -67.59 5.10
CA GLN A 6 31.69 -66.22 4.66
C GLN A 6 30.31 -66.01 4.09
N LEU A 7 29.74 -66.99 3.40
CA LEU A 7 28.38 -66.91 2.87
C LEU A 7 27.32 -66.84 3.98
N CYS A 8 27.51 -67.61 5.07
CA CYS A 8 26.58 -67.55 6.21
C CYS A 8 26.55 -66.20 6.93
N ARG A 9 27.70 -65.51 7.01
CA ARG A 9 27.75 -64.15 7.59
C ARG A 9 27.04 -63.14 6.71
N TYR A 10 27.18 -63.20 5.39
CA TYR A 10 26.51 -62.28 4.46
C TYR A 10 24.99 -62.47 4.45
N VAL A 11 24.50 -63.69 4.56
CA VAL A 11 23.04 -63.97 4.62
C VAL A 11 22.45 -63.50 5.95
N ALA A 12 23.19 -63.64 7.09
CA ALA A 12 22.72 -63.18 8.40
C ALA A 12 22.63 -61.63 8.47
N ILE A 13 23.59 -60.92 7.88
CA ILE A 13 23.58 -59.46 7.82
C ILE A 13 22.43 -58.96 6.93
N GLY A 14 22.15 -59.64 5.82
CA GLY A 14 21.02 -59.33 4.93
C GLY A 14 19.65 -59.53 5.58
N GLN A 15 19.50 -60.52 6.43
CA GLN A 15 18.24 -60.77 7.16
C GLN A 15 17.99 -59.74 8.27
N GLU A 16 19.04 -59.33 8.97
CA GLU A 16 18.92 -58.32 10.04
C GLU A 16 18.58 -56.93 9.47
N GLN A 17 19.17 -56.56 8.33
CA GLN A 17 18.81 -55.32 7.64
C GLN A 17 17.38 -55.36 7.07
N ALA A 18 16.93 -56.49 6.56
CA ALA A 18 15.56 -56.64 6.08
C ALA A 18 14.53 -56.61 7.23
N ALA A 19 14.89 -57.11 8.41
CA ALA A 19 14.04 -57.02 9.61
C ALA A 19 13.94 -55.57 10.12
N LEU A 20 15.06 -54.85 10.18
CA LEU A 20 15.08 -53.43 10.53
C LEU A 20 14.31 -52.55 9.53
N GLN A 21 14.42 -52.88 8.23
CA GLN A 21 13.68 -52.19 7.18
C GLN A 21 12.18 -52.48 7.25
N ARG A 22 11.79 -53.70 7.61
CA ARG A 22 10.38 -54.04 7.86
C ARG A 22 9.83 -53.38 9.13
N LEU A 23 10.61 -53.25 10.19
CA LEU A 23 10.24 -52.52 11.41
C LEU A 23 10.14 -51.03 11.17
N LEU A 24 11.04 -50.42 10.39
CA LEU A 24 10.95 -49.03 9.96
C LEU A 24 9.74 -48.78 9.06
N LEU A 25 9.45 -49.67 8.12
CA LEU A 25 8.26 -49.62 7.27
C LEU A 25 6.97 -49.86 8.04
N ALA A 26 6.99 -50.76 9.06
CA ALA A 26 5.84 -51.00 9.91
C ALA A 26 5.56 -49.84 10.87
N ASN A 27 6.60 -49.11 11.30
CA ASN A 27 6.42 -47.87 12.08
C ASN A 27 6.04 -46.64 11.21
N LEU A 28 6.33 -46.69 9.90
CA LEU A 28 5.85 -45.70 8.92
C LEU A 28 4.44 -46.03 8.41
N SER A 29 3.95 -47.26 8.63
CA SER A 29 2.55 -47.62 8.41
C SER A 29 1.71 -47.46 9.69
N VAL A 30 2.01 -46.48 10.57
CA VAL A 30 0.92 -45.76 11.20
C VAL A 30 0.22 -45.04 10.07
N ALA A 31 -0.56 -45.83 9.35
CA ALA A 31 -1.56 -45.38 8.45
C ALA A 31 -2.40 -44.35 9.22
N THR A 32 -2.06 -43.11 9.05
CA THR A 32 -3.11 -42.12 9.08
C THR A 32 -4.09 -42.62 8.03
N PRO A 33 -5.31 -42.97 8.40
CA PRO A 33 -6.32 -43.24 7.42
C PRO A 33 -6.52 -41.89 6.73
N TRP A 34 -5.87 -41.71 5.58
CA TRP A 34 -6.25 -40.70 4.64
C TRP A 34 -7.64 -41.10 4.17
N PRO A 35 -8.68 -40.39 4.53
CA PRO A 35 -9.93 -40.53 3.82
C PRO A 35 -9.65 -40.04 2.39
N LEU A 36 -9.19 -40.95 1.55
CA LEU A 36 -9.17 -40.78 0.11
C LEU A 36 -10.62 -40.61 -0.31
N CYS A 37 -10.86 -39.48 -0.96
CA CYS A 37 -12.12 -39.16 -1.59
C CYS A 37 -13.21 -38.63 -0.64
N GLU A 38 -13.13 -37.35 -0.31
CA GLU A 38 -14.21 -36.39 -0.43
C GLU A 38 -13.72 -35.05 0.12
N ASN A 39 -13.73 -34.01 -0.74
CA ASN A 39 -13.47 -32.62 -0.40
C ASN A 39 -12.00 -32.18 -0.16
N THR A 40 -10.98 -32.91 -0.52
CA THR A 40 -9.58 -32.48 -0.42
C THR A 40 -9.30 -31.26 -1.32
N LEU A 41 -9.96 -31.16 -2.46
CA LEU A 41 -9.83 -30.00 -3.34
C LEU A 41 -10.39 -28.74 -2.67
N VAL A 42 -11.56 -28.82 -2.06
CA VAL A 42 -12.19 -27.69 -1.37
C VAL A 42 -11.36 -27.25 -0.16
N LYS A 43 -10.85 -28.20 0.64
CA LYS A 43 -9.99 -27.86 1.79
C LYS A 43 -8.66 -27.24 1.37
N SER A 44 -8.11 -27.61 0.20
CA SER A 44 -6.86 -27.06 -0.31
C SER A 44 -7.01 -25.65 -0.87
N TYR A 45 -8.13 -25.32 -1.51
CA TYR A 45 -8.36 -23.99 -2.08
C TYR A 45 -9.00 -23.01 -1.10
N LEU A 46 -9.62 -23.49 -0.03
CA LEU A 46 -10.26 -22.63 0.98
C LEU A 46 -9.30 -21.58 1.57
N PRO A 47 -8.11 -21.94 2.07
CA PRO A 47 -7.17 -20.96 2.60
C PRO A 47 -6.69 -19.96 1.52
N LEU A 48 -6.49 -20.44 0.29
CA LEU A 48 -6.10 -19.58 -0.83
C LEU A 48 -7.22 -18.59 -1.17
N ALA A 49 -8.46 -19.04 -1.23
CA ALA A 49 -9.63 -18.21 -1.49
C ALA A 49 -9.82 -17.15 -0.38
N ILE A 50 -9.65 -17.55 0.88
CA ILE A 50 -9.73 -16.61 2.02
C ILE A 50 -8.64 -15.52 1.90
N VAL A 51 -7.40 -15.89 1.62
CA VAL A 51 -6.31 -14.92 1.45
C VAL A 51 -6.59 -13.99 0.28
N LEU A 52 -7.09 -14.51 -0.84
CA LEU A 52 -7.42 -13.70 -2.01
C LEU A 52 -8.56 -12.69 -1.71
N VAL A 53 -9.61 -13.13 -1.01
CA VAL A 53 -10.72 -12.26 -0.60
C VAL A 53 -10.24 -11.18 0.37
N LEU A 54 -9.42 -11.55 1.37
CA LEU A 54 -8.87 -10.59 2.33
C LEU A 54 -7.94 -9.58 1.64
N ALA A 55 -7.07 -10.03 0.73
CA ALA A 55 -6.16 -9.17 -0.02
C ALA A 55 -6.93 -8.19 -0.93
N THR A 56 -7.96 -8.68 -1.64
CA THR A 56 -8.81 -7.82 -2.49
C THR A 56 -9.63 -6.83 -1.67
N ALA A 57 -10.21 -7.26 -0.56
CA ALA A 57 -10.94 -6.39 0.35
C ALA A 57 -10.02 -5.31 0.95
N TYR A 58 -8.82 -5.70 1.40
CA TYR A 58 -7.81 -4.77 1.90
C TYR A 58 -7.39 -3.76 0.83
N GLY A 59 -7.07 -4.22 -0.38
CA GLY A 59 -6.69 -3.35 -1.51
C GLY A 59 -7.81 -2.37 -1.88
N PHE A 60 -9.07 -2.82 -1.85
CA PHE A 60 -10.23 -1.98 -2.13
C PHE A 60 -10.46 -0.90 -1.05
N VAL A 61 -10.34 -1.27 0.22
CA VAL A 61 -10.45 -0.33 1.34
C VAL A 61 -9.30 0.68 1.29
N TRP A 62 -8.09 0.23 0.98
CA TRP A 62 -6.94 1.12 0.88
C TRP A 62 -7.09 2.11 -0.29
N ARG A 63 -7.51 1.65 -1.47
CA ARG A 63 -7.81 2.54 -2.61
C ARG A 63 -8.89 3.58 -2.29
N ARG A 64 -9.91 3.22 -1.49
CA ARG A 64 -10.94 4.17 -1.05
C ARG A 64 -10.41 5.23 -0.07
N LYS A 65 -9.37 4.90 0.70
CA LYS A 65 -8.76 5.84 1.66
C LYS A 65 -7.71 6.75 1.01
N GLN A 66 -7.20 6.40 -0.18
CA GLN A 66 -6.28 7.26 -0.93
C GLN A 66 -7.05 8.46 -1.49
N GLY A 67 -6.46 9.65 -1.37
CA GLY A 67 -7.07 10.90 -1.83
C GLY A 67 -8.17 11.45 -0.92
N ALA A 68 -8.53 10.75 0.17
CA ALA A 68 -9.46 11.30 1.15
C ALA A 68 -8.87 12.56 1.79
N ILE A 69 -9.59 13.66 1.68
CA ILE A 69 -9.19 14.92 2.30
C ILE A 69 -9.35 14.79 3.80
N ARG A 70 -8.25 14.97 4.50
CA ARG A 70 -8.24 15.00 5.96
C ARG A 70 -8.16 16.47 6.39
N SER A 71 -9.19 16.93 7.09
CA SER A 71 -9.07 18.15 7.86
C SER A 71 -7.99 17.91 8.92
N LYS A 72 -6.87 18.57 8.80
CA LYS A 72 -5.81 18.55 9.80
C LYS A 72 -5.96 19.81 10.62
N LYS A 73 -5.93 19.68 11.94
CA LYS A 73 -5.77 20.83 12.80
C LYS A 73 -4.50 21.54 12.36
N ALA A 74 -4.62 22.81 11.95
CA ALA A 74 -3.49 23.61 11.49
C ALA A 74 -2.28 23.39 12.40
N ILE A 75 -1.11 23.18 11.81
CA ILE A 75 0.13 23.14 12.61
C ILE A 75 0.28 24.55 13.18
N PRO A 76 0.21 24.71 14.50
CA PRO A 76 0.28 26.05 15.09
C PRO A 76 1.59 26.74 14.70
N GLY A 77 1.49 27.91 14.09
CA GLY A 77 2.66 28.74 13.76
C GLY A 77 3.19 28.58 12.34
N HIS A 78 2.71 27.62 11.53
CA HIS A 78 3.15 27.51 10.15
C HIS A 78 2.16 28.18 9.19
N ARG A 79 2.56 29.32 8.62
CA ARG A 79 1.85 30.03 7.56
C ARG A 79 2.63 29.88 6.26
N LEU A 80 1.94 29.45 5.22
CA LEU A 80 2.48 29.40 3.87
C LEU A 80 2.19 30.75 3.20
N ASP A 81 3.22 31.53 2.97
CA ASP A 81 3.13 32.81 2.29
C ASP A 81 3.57 32.74 0.83
N ALA A 82 3.36 33.82 0.11
CA ALA A 82 3.75 33.91 -1.28
C ALA A 82 5.27 33.80 -1.48
N ALA A 83 6.07 34.19 -0.49
CA ALA A 83 7.53 34.10 -0.57
C ALA A 83 8.00 32.61 -0.49
N THR A 84 7.37 31.83 0.40
CA THR A 84 7.65 30.40 0.57
C THR A 84 7.19 29.59 -0.64
N LEU A 85 6.05 29.97 -1.25
CA LEU A 85 5.47 29.22 -2.38
C LEU A 85 5.97 29.72 -3.75
N GLY A 86 6.67 30.84 -3.81
CA GLY A 86 7.14 31.49 -5.04
C GLY A 86 6.04 32.13 -5.89
N GLU A 87 4.77 32.04 -5.45
CA GLU A 87 3.61 32.58 -6.14
C GLU A 87 2.59 33.19 -5.16
N PRO A 88 1.82 34.24 -5.59
CA PRO A 88 0.78 34.83 -4.76
C PRO A 88 -0.35 33.83 -4.48
N LEU A 89 -0.95 33.94 -3.29
CA LEU A 89 -2.10 33.13 -2.89
C LEU A 89 -3.36 33.54 -3.66
N GLY A 90 -4.31 32.61 -3.76
CA GLY A 90 -5.67 32.90 -4.27
C GLY A 90 -6.48 33.77 -3.29
N ALA A 91 -7.43 34.50 -3.83
CA ALA A 91 -8.24 35.45 -3.03
C ALA A 91 -9.04 34.77 -1.91
N ARG A 92 -9.51 33.55 -2.12
CA ARG A 92 -10.24 32.72 -1.13
C ARG A 92 -9.43 31.55 -0.67
N ALA A 93 -8.90 30.76 -1.60
CA ALA A 93 -8.19 29.53 -1.29
C ALA A 93 -7.03 29.28 -2.27
N THR A 94 -6.05 28.52 -1.81
CA THR A 94 -4.95 28.05 -2.64
C THR A 94 -4.80 26.53 -2.49
N MET A 95 -4.71 25.83 -3.60
CA MET A 95 -4.37 24.42 -3.64
C MET A 95 -2.88 24.28 -4.00
N VAL A 96 -2.07 23.80 -3.06
CA VAL A 96 -0.64 23.57 -3.28
C VAL A 96 -0.40 22.09 -3.48
N GLN A 97 -0.01 21.71 -4.68
CA GLN A 97 0.26 20.33 -5.06
C GLN A 97 1.76 20.06 -5.03
N PHE A 98 2.16 19.09 -4.20
CA PHE A 98 3.51 18.52 -4.19
C PHE A 98 3.56 17.29 -5.11
N SER A 99 4.49 17.29 -6.05
CA SER A 99 4.67 16.27 -7.08
C SER A 99 6.11 15.84 -7.18
N SER A 100 6.37 14.72 -7.85
CA SER A 100 7.71 14.29 -8.28
C SER A 100 7.74 14.01 -9.79
N ALA A 101 8.93 14.01 -10.39
CA ALA A 101 9.12 13.96 -11.84
C ALA A 101 8.47 12.74 -12.51
N PHE A 102 8.58 11.55 -11.91
CA PHE A 102 8.11 10.28 -12.51
C PHE A 102 6.78 9.76 -11.92
N CYS A 103 5.93 10.67 -11.47
CA CYS A 103 4.69 10.34 -10.78
C CYS A 103 3.48 10.45 -11.72
N THR A 104 2.99 9.33 -12.25
CA THR A 104 1.77 9.30 -13.08
C THR A 104 0.52 9.81 -12.34
N PRO A 105 0.26 9.44 -11.06
CA PRO A 105 -0.84 10.02 -10.29
C PRO A 105 -0.73 11.53 -10.12
N CYS A 106 0.51 12.08 -10.04
CA CYS A 106 0.73 13.52 -9.92
C CYS A 106 0.24 14.28 -11.15
N ARG A 107 0.51 13.75 -12.35
CA ARG A 107 0.02 14.34 -13.61
C ARG A 107 -1.50 14.36 -13.68
N ALA A 108 -2.15 13.25 -13.27
CA ALA A 108 -3.59 13.18 -13.22
C ALA A 108 -4.19 14.19 -12.22
N THR A 109 -3.57 14.32 -11.04
CA THR A 109 -3.98 15.31 -10.03
C THR A 109 -3.79 16.73 -10.53
N HIS A 110 -2.64 17.03 -11.14
CA HIS A 110 -2.37 18.34 -11.74
C HIS A 110 -3.42 18.71 -12.79
N SER A 111 -3.72 17.80 -13.72
CA SER A 111 -4.74 18.03 -14.75
C SER A 111 -6.12 18.29 -14.15
N LEU A 112 -6.52 17.53 -13.14
CA LEU A 112 -7.79 17.71 -12.43
C LEU A 112 -7.87 19.09 -11.77
N LEU A 113 -6.86 19.43 -10.96
CA LEU A 113 -6.85 20.68 -10.20
C LEU A 113 -6.76 21.90 -11.12
N SER A 114 -5.93 21.84 -12.17
CA SER A 114 -5.82 22.91 -13.17
C SER A 114 -7.12 23.15 -13.93
N GLN A 115 -7.86 22.11 -14.27
CA GLN A 115 -9.18 22.26 -14.89
C GLN A 115 -10.20 22.89 -13.94
N MET A 116 -10.12 22.57 -12.66
CA MET A 116 -11.05 23.12 -11.67
C MET A 116 -10.86 24.60 -11.44
N VAL A 117 -9.62 25.10 -11.34
CA VAL A 117 -9.35 26.53 -11.13
C VAL A 117 -9.70 27.38 -12.34
N GLN A 118 -9.75 26.83 -13.55
CA GLN A 118 -10.20 27.58 -14.74
C GLN A 118 -11.64 28.12 -14.62
N SER A 119 -12.44 27.52 -13.74
CA SER A 119 -13.82 27.94 -13.47
C SER A 119 -13.98 28.69 -12.14
N MET A 120 -12.88 29.04 -11.48
CA MET A 120 -12.87 29.66 -10.13
C MET A 120 -11.79 30.74 -10.06
N ASP A 121 -12.17 32.01 -10.23
CA ASP A 121 -11.23 33.14 -10.22
C ASP A 121 -10.65 33.44 -8.83
N ASP A 122 -11.30 32.94 -7.78
CA ASP A 122 -10.94 33.15 -6.37
C ASP A 122 -10.04 32.04 -5.80
N VAL A 123 -9.79 30.97 -6.55
CA VAL A 123 -8.96 29.83 -6.14
C VAL A 123 -7.73 29.72 -7.03
N LYS A 124 -6.56 29.50 -6.43
CA LYS A 124 -5.31 29.30 -7.16
C LYS A 124 -4.80 27.86 -6.99
N HIS A 125 -4.15 27.35 -8.04
CA HIS A 125 -3.43 26.09 -8.00
C HIS A 125 -1.94 26.36 -8.19
N ILE A 126 -1.14 26.03 -7.19
CA ILE A 126 0.32 26.13 -7.19
C ILE A 126 0.90 24.73 -7.24
N HIS A 127 1.82 24.50 -8.17
CA HIS A 127 2.49 23.23 -8.34
C HIS A 127 3.94 23.32 -7.88
N ILE A 128 4.33 22.47 -6.92
CA ILE A 128 5.67 22.43 -6.34
C ILE A 128 6.30 21.07 -6.61
N ASP A 129 7.51 21.09 -7.15
CA ASP A 129 8.33 19.88 -7.24
C ASP A 129 8.94 19.56 -5.87
N ALA A 130 8.55 18.41 -5.34
CA ALA A 130 9.00 17.94 -4.02
C ALA A 130 10.50 17.63 -3.98
N GLU A 131 11.10 17.28 -5.12
CA GLU A 131 12.52 16.94 -5.20
C GLU A 131 13.40 18.19 -5.13
N SER A 132 12.90 19.31 -5.63
CA SER A 132 13.59 20.60 -5.61
C SER A 132 13.39 21.39 -4.31
N HIS A 133 12.37 21.02 -3.49
CA HIS A 133 11.98 21.74 -2.27
C HIS A 133 11.96 20.85 -1.04
N LEU A 134 13.03 20.10 -0.80
CA LEU A 134 13.12 19.09 0.27
C LEU A 134 12.96 19.67 1.68
N GLU A 135 13.39 20.89 1.93
CA GLU A 135 13.21 21.54 3.22
C GLU A 135 11.73 21.80 3.50
N LEU A 136 11.01 22.37 2.55
CA LEU A 136 9.57 22.61 2.64
C LEU A 136 8.79 21.30 2.78
N VAL A 137 9.19 20.24 2.06
CA VAL A 137 8.62 18.91 2.17
C VAL A 137 8.74 18.34 3.59
N ARG A 138 9.89 18.51 4.23
CA ARG A 138 10.13 18.09 5.62
C ARG A 138 9.34 18.90 6.62
N GLU A 139 9.35 20.22 6.46
CA GLU A 139 8.65 21.17 7.33
C GLU A 139 7.14 20.91 7.33
N LEU A 140 6.55 20.65 6.15
CA LEU A 140 5.14 20.36 5.99
C LEU A 140 4.76 18.88 6.23
N ASP A 141 5.73 18.02 6.61
CA ASP A 141 5.54 16.57 6.80
C ASP A 141 4.87 15.92 5.57
N ILE A 142 5.36 16.25 4.36
CA ILE A 142 4.91 15.62 3.12
C ILE A 142 5.60 14.25 2.98
N ARG A 143 4.83 13.17 3.06
CA ARG A 143 5.35 11.78 3.10
C ARG A 143 5.18 11.02 1.79
N SER A 144 4.39 11.54 0.87
CA SER A 144 4.08 10.89 -0.40
C SER A 144 3.65 11.91 -1.45
N THR A 145 3.87 11.58 -2.72
CA THR A 145 3.38 12.35 -3.87
C THR A 145 2.33 11.55 -4.64
N PRO A 146 1.27 12.18 -5.16
CA PRO A 146 0.92 13.57 -4.95
C PRO A 146 0.35 13.82 -3.55
N THR A 147 0.67 14.98 -2.96
CA THR A 147 -0.04 15.53 -1.80
C THR A 147 -0.51 16.92 -2.17
N THR A 148 -1.79 17.22 -1.93
CA THR A 148 -2.38 18.55 -2.16
C THR A 148 -2.78 19.13 -0.83
N LEU A 149 -2.26 20.33 -0.52
CA LEU A 149 -2.66 21.13 0.64
C LEU A 149 -3.73 22.13 0.22
N PHE A 150 -4.74 22.29 1.05
CA PHE A 150 -5.76 23.32 0.90
C PHE A 150 -5.49 24.41 1.92
N ILE A 151 -5.22 25.62 1.43
CA ILE A 151 -4.79 26.76 2.21
C ILE A 151 -5.81 27.88 2.05
N ASN A 152 -6.16 28.54 3.15
CA ASN A 152 -7.02 29.71 3.12
C ASN A 152 -6.24 30.98 2.69
N LYS A 153 -6.95 32.09 2.54
CA LYS A 153 -6.35 33.40 2.19
C LYS A 153 -5.26 33.89 3.16
N ASP A 154 -5.28 33.38 4.40
CA ASP A 154 -4.32 33.75 5.44
C ASP A 154 -3.05 32.88 5.44
N GLY A 155 -2.93 31.96 4.48
CA GLY A 155 -1.80 31.00 4.38
C GLY A 155 -1.88 29.82 5.36
N ILE A 156 -3.04 29.58 5.96
CA ILE A 156 -3.23 28.51 6.94
C ILE A 156 -3.74 27.26 6.23
N GLU A 157 -3.11 26.11 6.49
CA GLU A 157 -3.57 24.81 6.00
C GLU A 157 -4.90 24.43 6.69
N VAL A 158 -5.94 24.25 5.90
CA VAL A 158 -7.26 23.82 6.37
C VAL A 158 -7.46 22.31 6.18
N GLY A 159 -6.82 21.75 5.17
CA GLY A 159 -6.90 20.33 4.90
C GLY A 159 -5.83 19.84 3.94
N ARG A 160 -5.66 18.54 3.86
CA ARG A 160 -4.74 17.91 2.89
C ARG A 160 -5.31 16.62 2.30
N ALA A 161 -4.99 16.38 1.05
CA ALA A 161 -5.23 15.12 0.35
C ALA A 161 -3.90 14.43 0.06
N ALA A 162 -3.71 13.20 0.52
CA ALA A 162 -2.60 12.34 0.12
C ALA A 162 -3.09 11.37 -0.97
N GLY A 163 -2.46 11.42 -2.14
CA GLY A 163 -2.91 10.74 -3.36
C GLY A 163 -3.82 11.62 -4.21
N THR A 164 -4.40 11.04 -5.26
CA THR A 164 -5.30 11.74 -6.19
C THR A 164 -6.68 11.92 -5.58
N PRO A 165 -7.11 13.16 -5.24
CA PRO A 165 -8.45 13.41 -4.74
C PRO A 165 -9.49 13.28 -5.85
N LYS A 166 -10.74 13.05 -5.48
CA LYS A 166 -11.87 13.13 -6.40
C LYS A 166 -12.35 14.56 -6.52
N ARG A 167 -12.94 14.91 -7.68
CA ARG A 167 -13.48 16.24 -7.93
C ARG A 167 -14.44 16.71 -6.83
N GLU A 168 -15.35 15.83 -6.41
CA GLU A 168 -16.35 16.13 -5.38
C GLU A 168 -15.69 16.48 -4.04
N GLN A 169 -14.64 15.75 -3.67
CA GLN A 169 -13.89 15.98 -2.44
C GLN A 169 -13.17 17.33 -2.45
N VAL A 170 -12.59 17.70 -3.61
CA VAL A 170 -11.94 19.02 -3.76
C VAL A 170 -12.97 20.15 -3.64
N LEU A 171 -14.14 20.00 -4.27
CA LEU A 171 -15.23 20.98 -4.17
C LEU A 171 -15.72 21.15 -2.74
N GLU A 172 -15.91 20.02 -2.02
CA GLU A 172 -16.31 20.02 -0.62
C GLU A 172 -15.28 20.72 0.28
N ALA A 173 -13.97 20.43 0.06
CA ALA A 173 -12.91 21.09 0.81
C ALA A 173 -12.84 22.59 0.54
N LEU A 174 -12.99 23.00 -0.72
CA LEU A 174 -13.01 24.43 -1.09
C LEU A 174 -14.26 25.15 -0.57
N ALA A 175 -15.40 24.46 -0.49
CA ALA A 175 -16.62 25.01 0.09
C ALA A 175 -16.52 25.21 1.61
N ALA A 176 -15.69 24.41 2.28
CA ALA A 176 -15.43 24.56 3.72
C ALA A 176 -14.47 25.74 4.04
N ILE A 177 -13.80 26.30 3.02
CA ILE A 177 -12.94 27.48 3.13
C ILE A 177 -13.76 28.71 2.73
N ALA A 178 -14.45 29.25 3.71
CA ALA A 178 -15.24 30.48 3.55
C ALA A 178 -14.46 31.71 3.98
#